data_42d2186efeb5993f92dbea09cbb1f989
#
_entry.id   42d2186efeb5993f92dbea09cbb1f989
#
_cell.length_a   1.000
_cell.length_b   1.000
_cell.length_c   1.000
_cell.angle_alpha   90.00
_cell.angle_beta   90.00
_cell.angle_gamma   90.00
#
_symmetry.space_group_name_H-M   'P 1'
#
loop_
_entity.id
_entity.type
_entity.pdbx_description
1 polymer ?
#
loop_
_entity_poly.entity_id
_entity_poly.type
_entity_poly.pdbx_seq_one_letter_code
_entity_poly.pdbx_strand_id
1 'polypeptide(L)'
;IPLLISGREALRGNHDARVIVGAFAVATIAIYTLTMLGQKSDLAEYATAGSTLLLLATMGLVLANRYARDLDTLDATRVAALRFVPSEFLGILGRDTILAAQRGDAERIEATVMFSDVRGFTTLSERLSAEQTFALINRYLGVMQPVIHAHGGVVASYLGDGIMAVFPGGADVALRAGIAQIEALRAFNAEDESDDLRVGIGFHRGSLMLGTLGGADHLECTLIGDTVNL
;
A
#
# COMPACT_ATOMS: atom_id res chain seq x y z
N ILE A 1 22.83 -15.93 28.50
CA ILE A 1 21.76 -14.90 28.31
C ILE A 1 21.05 -15.11 26.97
N PRO A 2 21.70 -15.19 25.77
CA PRO A 2 20.99 -15.37 24.48
C PRO A 2 20.22 -16.68 24.40
N LEU A 3 20.71 -17.77 24.96
CA LEU A 3 20.09 -19.09 25.00
C LEU A 3 18.76 -19.12 25.79
N LEU A 4 18.72 -18.39 26.92
CA LEU A 4 17.54 -18.33 27.76
C LEU A 4 16.40 -17.54 27.08
N ILE A 5 16.75 -16.48 26.33
CA ILE A 5 15.80 -15.68 25.56
C ILE A 5 15.27 -16.50 24.38
N SER A 6 16.14 -17.16 23.63
CA SER A 6 15.77 -18.01 22.49
C SER A 6 14.92 -19.22 22.91
N GLY A 7 15.23 -19.86 24.06
CA GLY A 7 14.43 -20.94 24.60
C GLY A 7 13.04 -20.50 25.05
N ARG A 8 12.92 -19.30 25.62
CA ARG A 8 11.65 -18.73 26.06
C ARG A 8 10.75 -18.33 24.88
N GLU A 9 11.35 -17.85 23.78
CA GLU A 9 10.64 -17.54 22.55
C GLU A 9 10.22 -18.80 21.78
N ALA A 10 11.03 -19.86 21.77
CA ALA A 10 10.67 -21.15 21.20
C ALA A 10 9.43 -21.75 21.89
N LEU A 11 9.33 -21.64 23.21
CA LEU A 11 8.17 -22.06 24.00
C LEU A 11 6.90 -21.24 23.65
N ARG A 12 7.05 -20.00 23.13
CA ARG A 12 5.94 -19.14 22.68
C ARG A 12 5.51 -19.38 21.22
N GLY A 13 6.06 -20.41 20.56
CA GLY A 13 5.64 -20.80 19.21
C GLY A 13 6.43 -20.16 18.07
N ASN A 14 7.49 -19.41 18.34
CA ASN A 14 8.36 -18.86 17.30
C ASN A 14 9.17 -19.98 16.61
N HIS A 15 8.87 -20.23 15.32
CA HIS A 15 9.50 -21.27 14.52
C HIS A 15 11.03 -21.11 14.43
N ASP A 16 11.50 -19.88 14.21
CA ASP A 16 12.93 -19.58 14.05
C ASP A 16 13.70 -19.88 15.36
N ALA A 17 13.13 -19.53 16.50
CA ALA A 17 13.69 -19.83 17.80
C ALA A 17 13.77 -21.36 18.07
N ARG A 18 12.77 -22.12 17.64
CA ARG A 18 12.78 -23.59 17.74
C ARG A 18 13.90 -24.22 16.93
N VAL A 19 14.12 -23.73 15.70
CA VAL A 19 15.18 -24.22 14.81
C VAL A 19 16.56 -23.95 15.43
N ILE A 20 16.79 -22.74 15.95
CA ILE A 20 18.06 -22.38 16.59
C ILE A 20 18.29 -23.21 17.85
N VAL A 21 17.30 -23.34 18.72
CA VAL A 21 17.39 -24.14 19.97
C VAL A 21 17.62 -25.61 19.65
N GLY A 22 16.94 -26.16 18.64
CA GLY A 22 17.12 -27.53 18.19
C GLY A 22 18.53 -27.80 17.67
N ALA A 23 19.04 -26.94 16.80
CA ALA A 23 20.40 -27.04 16.26
C ALA A 23 21.46 -26.95 17.38
N PHE A 24 21.27 -26.04 18.33
CA PHE A 24 22.16 -25.89 19.49
C PHE A 24 22.14 -27.11 20.41
N ALA A 25 20.95 -27.68 20.68
CA ALA A 25 20.82 -28.89 21.49
C ALA A 25 21.54 -30.09 20.84
N VAL A 26 21.36 -30.30 19.53
CA VAL A 26 22.04 -31.36 18.77
C VAL A 26 23.57 -31.21 18.82
N ALA A 27 24.08 -30.01 18.58
CA ALA A 27 25.50 -29.71 18.64
C ALA A 27 26.08 -29.94 20.05
N THR A 28 25.38 -29.51 21.09
CA THR A 28 25.82 -29.70 22.48
C THR A 28 25.85 -31.17 22.88
N ILE A 29 24.82 -31.92 22.49
CA ILE A 29 24.76 -33.38 22.77
C ILE A 29 25.92 -34.10 22.04
N ALA A 30 26.20 -33.77 20.78
CA ALA A 30 27.29 -34.37 20.00
C ALA A 30 28.65 -34.10 20.66
N ILE A 31 28.91 -32.86 21.07
CA ILE A 31 30.18 -32.51 21.75
C ILE A 31 30.29 -33.26 23.10
N TYR A 32 29.24 -33.32 23.88
CA TYR A 32 29.23 -33.98 25.17
C TYR A 32 29.45 -35.48 25.07
N THR A 33 28.80 -36.18 24.14
CA THR A 33 28.97 -37.62 23.89
C THR A 33 30.38 -37.96 23.46
N LEU A 34 30.99 -37.17 22.61
CA LEU A 34 32.38 -37.37 22.13
C LEU A 34 33.39 -37.13 23.24
N THR A 35 33.17 -36.18 24.11
CA THR A 35 34.06 -35.89 25.26
C THR A 35 33.98 -36.99 26.32
N MET A 36 32.79 -37.55 26.58
CA MET A 36 32.57 -38.60 27.53
C MET A 36 33.13 -39.97 27.10
N LEU A 37 33.18 -40.22 25.77
CA LEU A 37 33.79 -41.45 25.20
C LEU A 37 35.32 -41.48 25.30
N GLY A 38 35.97 -40.44 25.85
CA GLY A 38 37.39 -40.39 26.17
C GLY A 38 38.31 -40.49 24.94
N GLN A 39 37.78 -40.34 23.74
CA GLN A 39 38.57 -40.36 22.50
C GLN A 39 39.28 -39.02 22.33
N LYS A 40 40.53 -38.98 22.77
CA LYS A 40 41.51 -37.99 22.24
C LYS A 40 41.90 -38.39 20.81
N SER A 41 41.00 -38.16 19.87
CA SER A 41 41.23 -38.52 18.48
C SER A 41 40.84 -37.35 17.59
N ASP A 42 41.45 -37.25 16.41
CA ASP A 42 41.13 -36.28 15.35
C ASP A 42 39.61 -36.20 15.07
N LEU A 43 38.88 -37.32 15.32
CA LEU A 43 37.43 -37.40 15.18
C LEU A 43 36.68 -36.41 16.09
N ALA A 44 37.17 -36.15 17.31
CA ALA A 44 36.53 -35.20 18.23
C ALA A 44 36.71 -33.74 17.74
N GLU A 45 37.85 -33.44 17.14
CA GLU A 45 38.15 -32.13 16.55
C GLU A 45 37.28 -31.89 15.30
N TYR A 46 37.15 -32.88 14.41
CA TYR A 46 36.26 -32.76 13.25
C TYR A 46 34.78 -32.65 13.65
N ALA A 47 34.33 -33.32 14.70
CA ALA A 47 32.97 -33.22 15.16
C ALA A 47 32.64 -31.85 15.78
N THR A 48 33.57 -31.24 16.50
CA THR A 48 33.41 -29.86 17.05
C THR A 48 33.41 -28.84 15.93
N ALA A 49 34.31 -28.97 14.95
CA ALA A 49 34.30 -28.10 13.76
C ALA A 49 33.02 -28.25 12.94
N GLY A 50 32.54 -29.45 12.71
CA GLY A 50 31.31 -29.74 11.99
C GLY A 50 30.08 -29.19 12.68
N SER A 51 29.99 -29.32 14.03
CA SER A 51 28.87 -28.78 14.82
C SER A 51 28.85 -27.25 14.79
N THR A 52 30.03 -26.63 14.85
CA THR A 52 30.15 -25.16 14.76
C THR A 52 29.72 -24.63 13.40
N LEU A 53 30.15 -25.30 12.31
CA LEU A 53 29.74 -24.97 10.95
C LEU A 53 28.22 -25.14 10.77
N LEU A 54 27.64 -26.21 11.31
CA LEU A 54 26.20 -26.45 11.24
C LEU A 54 25.42 -25.33 11.98
N LEU A 55 25.90 -24.89 13.15
CA LEU A 55 25.32 -23.78 13.88
C LEU A 55 25.38 -22.47 13.11
N LEU A 56 26.54 -22.16 12.51
CA LEU A 56 26.72 -20.97 11.70
C LEU A 56 25.82 -20.98 10.47
N ALA A 57 25.74 -22.13 9.78
CA ALA A 57 24.86 -22.32 8.63
C ALA A 57 23.37 -22.17 9.00
N THR A 58 22.96 -22.77 10.10
CA THR A 58 21.57 -22.67 10.60
C THR A 58 21.23 -21.22 10.97
N MET A 59 22.13 -20.54 11.68
CA MET A 59 21.95 -19.14 12.04
C MET A 59 21.91 -18.24 10.81
N GLY A 60 22.78 -18.47 9.83
CA GLY A 60 22.77 -17.76 8.55
C GLY A 60 21.47 -17.96 7.77
N LEU A 61 20.96 -19.18 7.71
CA LEU A 61 19.70 -19.49 7.04
C LEU A 61 18.50 -18.81 7.73
N VAL A 62 18.46 -18.86 9.07
CA VAL A 62 17.39 -18.20 9.85
C VAL A 62 17.44 -16.68 9.65
N LEU A 63 18.64 -16.09 9.66
CA LEU A 63 18.81 -14.65 9.43
C LEU A 63 18.37 -14.27 8.00
N ALA A 64 18.79 -15.03 7.00
CA ALA A 64 18.42 -14.81 5.60
C ALA A 64 16.90 -14.88 5.40
N ASN A 65 16.25 -15.90 5.96
CA ASN A 65 14.79 -16.05 5.89
C ASN A 65 14.05 -14.94 6.64
N ARG A 66 14.59 -14.46 7.74
CA ARG A 66 14.02 -13.34 8.48
C ARG A 66 14.14 -12.04 7.68
N TYR A 67 15.31 -11.79 7.13
CA TYR A 67 15.56 -10.61 6.30
C TYR A 67 14.66 -10.58 5.04
N ALA A 68 14.49 -11.74 4.37
CA ALA A 68 13.57 -11.83 3.23
C ALA A 68 12.12 -11.51 3.64
N ARG A 69 11.64 -12.04 4.76
CA ARG A 69 10.29 -11.75 5.26
C ARG A 69 10.11 -10.27 5.64
N ASP A 70 11.12 -9.66 6.25
CA ASP A 70 11.08 -8.24 6.63
C ASP A 70 11.02 -7.34 5.39
N LEU A 71 11.73 -7.69 4.30
CA LEU A 71 11.62 -7.01 3.01
C LEU A 71 10.23 -7.14 2.40
N ASP A 72 9.65 -8.34 2.38
CA ASP A 72 8.30 -8.58 1.86
C ASP A 72 7.25 -7.75 2.62
N THR A 73 7.38 -7.65 3.96
CA THR A 73 6.46 -6.85 4.79
C THR A 73 6.62 -5.35 4.55
N LEU A 74 7.85 -4.87 4.34
CA LEU A 74 8.12 -3.47 4.00
C LEU A 74 7.52 -3.11 2.65
N ASP A 75 7.69 -3.95 1.64
CA ASP A 75 7.10 -3.74 0.31
C ASP A 75 5.57 -3.75 0.37
N ALA A 76 4.96 -4.70 1.08
CA ALA A 76 3.52 -4.74 1.28
C ALA A 76 2.99 -3.48 1.97
N THR A 77 3.69 -2.99 3.00
CA THR A 77 3.34 -1.76 3.72
C THR A 77 3.45 -0.54 2.82
N ARG A 78 4.51 -0.47 1.99
CA ARG A 78 4.71 0.60 1.01
C ARG A 78 3.57 0.64 -0.02
N VAL A 79 3.23 -0.52 -0.59
CA VAL A 79 2.12 -0.63 -1.56
C VAL A 79 0.79 -0.24 -0.93
N ALA A 80 0.54 -0.63 0.33
CA ALA A 80 -0.66 -0.24 1.05
C ALA A 80 -0.72 1.28 1.28
N ALA A 81 0.39 1.91 1.66
CA ALA A 81 0.45 3.36 1.88
C ALA A 81 0.22 4.17 0.59
N LEU A 82 0.71 3.68 -0.56
CA LEU A 82 0.50 4.32 -1.87
C LEU A 82 -0.96 4.28 -2.35
N ARG A 83 -1.83 3.48 -1.74
CA ARG A 83 -3.28 3.53 -2.02
C ARG A 83 -3.95 4.79 -1.48
N PHE A 84 -3.33 5.46 -0.52
CA PHE A 84 -3.87 6.68 0.09
C PHE A 84 -3.26 7.96 -0.48
N VAL A 85 -2.11 7.87 -1.15
CA VAL A 85 -1.46 9.01 -1.79
C VAL A 85 -1.08 8.61 -3.22
N PRO A 86 -1.66 9.24 -4.24
CA PRO A 86 -1.33 8.97 -5.63
C PRO A 86 0.17 9.17 -5.89
N SER A 87 0.82 8.17 -6.50
CA SER A 87 2.25 8.20 -6.83
C SER A 87 2.61 9.35 -7.77
N GLU A 88 1.67 9.71 -8.64
CA GLU A 88 1.79 10.83 -9.58
C GLU A 88 1.94 12.17 -8.85
N PHE A 89 1.28 12.33 -7.70
CA PHE A 89 1.40 13.53 -6.89
C PHE A 89 2.78 13.63 -6.22
N LEU A 90 3.32 12.50 -5.77
CA LEU A 90 4.69 12.47 -5.24
C LEU A 90 5.70 12.88 -6.33
N GLY A 91 5.52 12.38 -7.56
CA GLY A 91 6.35 12.76 -8.70
C GLY A 91 6.31 14.27 -9.01
N ILE A 92 5.13 14.89 -8.96
CA ILE A 92 4.98 16.34 -9.16
C ILE A 92 5.67 17.12 -8.04
N LEU A 93 5.59 16.66 -6.78
CA LEU A 93 6.27 17.27 -5.63
C LEU A 93 7.78 17.01 -5.60
N GLY A 94 8.34 16.32 -6.61
CA GLY A 94 9.77 15.96 -6.64
C GLY A 94 10.17 14.99 -5.54
N ARG A 95 9.25 14.11 -5.11
CA ARG A 95 9.47 13.12 -4.08
C ARG A 95 9.40 11.71 -4.64
N ASP A 96 10.44 10.92 -4.41
CA ASP A 96 10.52 9.54 -4.89
C ASP A 96 9.68 8.56 -4.06
N THR A 97 9.39 8.93 -2.82
CA THR A 97 8.68 8.08 -1.87
C THR A 97 7.75 8.89 -0.96
N ILE A 98 6.69 8.23 -0.45
CA ILE A 98 5.81 8.83 0.55
C ILE A 98 6.56 9.22 1.83
N LEU A 99 7.64 8.51 2.18
CA LEU A 99 8.48 8.80 3.35
C LEU A 99 9.29 10.09 3.18
N ALA A 100 9.52 10.53 1.95
CA ALA A 100 10.22 11.77 1.64
C ALA A 100 9.28 12.99 1.63
N ALA A 101 7.96 12.78 1.60
CA ALA A 101 6.98 13.85 1.65
C ALA A 101 7.00 14.53 3.02
N GLN A 102 7.07 15.84 3.03
CA GLN A 102 7.13 16.65 4.24
C GLN A 102 5.95 17.63 4.28
N ARG A 103 5.54 17.97 5.48
CA ARG A 103 4.53 19.01 5.69
C ARG A 103 4.98 20.32 5.03
N GLY A 104 4.09 20.87 4.18
CA GLY A 104 4.34 22.13 3.47
C GLY A 104 5.07 21.96 2.15
N ASP A 105 5.36 20.72 1.71
CA ASP A 105 5.75 20.49 0.32
C ASP A 105 4.63 21.01 -0.58
N ALA A 106 4.94 21.85 -1.55
CA ALA A 106 3.96 22.41 -2.45
C ALA A 106 4.59 22.78 -3.79
N GLU A 107 3.87 22.50 -4.86
CA GLU A 107 4.26 22.83 -6.23
C GLU A 107 3.08 23.47 -6.96
N ARG A 108 3.37 24.50 -7.74
CA ARG A 108 2.39 25.18 -8.60
C ARG A 108 2.34 24.47 -9.94
N ILE A 109 1.14 24.04 -10.33
CA ILE A 109 0.91 23.37 -11.60
C ILE A 109 -0.23 24.03 -12.40
N GLU A 110 -0.16 23.91 -13.72
CA GLU A 110 -1.25 24.19 -14.63
C GLU A 110 -1.94 22.88 -14.98
N ALA A 111 -3.20 22.74 -14.62
CA ALA A 111 -3.94 21.51 -14.85
C ALA A 111 -5.42 21.76 -15.12
N THR A 112 -6.11 20.74 -15.61
CA THR A 112 -7.58 20.71 -15.64
C THR A 112 -8.08 19.90 -14.48
N VAL A 113 -8.89 20.48 -13.62
CA VAL A 113 -9.62 19.79 -12.56
C VAL A 113 -10.96 19.32 -13.11
N MET A 114 -11.32 18.09 -12.83
CA MET A 114 -12.60 17.50 -13.15
C MET A 114 -13.32 17.18 -11.86
N PHE A 115 -14.56 17.60 -11.76
CA PHE A 115 -15.50 17.16 -10.75
C PHE A 115 -16.57 16.30 -11.41
N SER A 116 -16.81 15.12 -10.88
CA SER A 116 -17.86 14.21 -11.29
C SER A 116 -18.70 13.86 -10.09
N ASP A 117 -20.03 13.99 -10.17
CA ASP A 117 -20.94 13.77 -9.05
C ASP A 117 -22.20 13.02 -9.51
N VAL A 118 -22.72 12.12 -8.67
CA VAL A 118 -23.90 11.31 -9.00
C VAL A 118 -25.16 12.12 -8.77
N ARG A 119 -25.95 12.29 -9.81
CA ARG A 119 -27.20 13.05 -9.76
C ARG A 119 -28.24 12.37 -8.88
N GLY A 120 -28.75 13.10 -7.87
CA GLY A 120 -29.81 12.63 -6.98
C GLY A 120 -29.35 11.53 -6.02
N PHE A 121 -28.06 11.40 -5.75
CA PHE A 121 -27.51 10.38 -4.87
C PHE A 121 -28.10 10.41 -3.46
N THR A 122 -28.35 11.59 -2.89
CA THR A 122 -28.99 11.73 -1.57
C THR A 122 -30.31 10.99 -1.51
N THR A 123 -31.18 11.20 -2.53
CA THR A 123 -32.48 10.52 -2.60
C THR A 123 -32.33 9.00 -2.83
N LEU A 124 -31.32 8.58 -3.57
CA LEU A 124 -31.02 7.16 -3.79
C LEU A 124 -30.55 6.52 -2.48
N SER A 125 -29.61 7.14 -1.78
CA SER A 125 -29.05 6.63 -0.52
C SER A 125 -30.07 6.52 0.61
N GLU A 126 -31.11 7.38 0.62
CA GLU A 126 -32.23 7.28 1.57
C GLU A 126 -33.10 6.00 1.40
N ARG A 127 -33.04 5.38 0.22
CA ARG A 127 -33.79 4.14 -0.11
C ARG A 127 -33.00 2.87 0.15
N LEU A 128 -31.69 2.99 0.33
CA LEU A 128 -30.77 1.88 0.51
C LEU A 128 -30.32 1.78 1.98
N SER A 129 -29.88 0.60 2.40
CA SER A 129 -29.16 0.50 3.67
C SER A 129 -27.76 1.13 3.54
N ALA A 130 -27.12 1.42 4.66
CA ALA A 130 -25.76 1.96 4.65
C ALA A 130 -24.76 1.03 3.94
N GLU A 131 -24.92 -0.29 4.14
CA GLU A 131 -24.09 -1.31 3.50
C GLU A 131 -24.33 -1.36 1.99
N GLN A 132 -25.58 -1.26 1.55
CA GLN A 132 -25.93 -1.24 0.12
C GLN A 132 -25.41 0.04 -0.55
N THR A 133 -25.57 1.18 0.11
CA THR A 133 -25.03 2.46 -0.37
C THR A 133 -23.51 2.39 -0.52
N PHE A 134 -22.81 1.86 0.50
CA PHE A 134 -21.37 1.71 0.45
C PHE A 134 -20.90 0.74 -0.65
N ALA A 135 -21.61 -0.36 -0.83
CA ALA A 135 -21.33 -1.32 -1.90
C ALA A 135 -21.53 -0.71 -3.29
N LEU A 136 -22.63 0.04 -3.49
CA LEU A 136 -22.92 0.73 -4.74
C LEU A 136 -21.84 1.77 -5.09
N ILE A 137 -21.46 2.62 -4.13
CA ILE A 137 -20.39 3.62 -4.34
C ILE A 137 -19.08 2.91 -4.72
N ASN A 138 -18.66 1.89 -3.97
CA ASN A 138 -17.42 1.19 -4.27
C ASN A 138 -17.44 0.53 -5.67
N ARG A 139 -18.56 -0.03 -6.09
CA ARG A 139 -18.73 -0.60 -7.44
C ARG A 139 -18.62 0.50 -8.50
N TYR A 140 -19.32 1.62 -8.31
CA TYR A 140 -19.27 2.78 -9.19
C TYR A 140 -17.86 3.37 -9.31
N LEU A 141 -17.20 3.66 -8.18
CA LEU A 141 -15.83 4.18 -8.16
C LEU A 141 -14.83 3.21 -8.79
N GLY A 142 -15.02 1.90 -8.58
CA GLY A 142 -14.21 0.84 -9.19
C GLY A 142 -14.25 0.81 -10.72
N VAL A 143 -15.35 1.30 -11.31
CA VAL A 143 -15.48 1.45 -12.78
C VAL A 143 -14.94 2.81 -13.24
N MET A 144 -15.21 3.89 -12.50
CA MET A 144 -14.84 5.25 -12.93
C MET A 144 -13.35 5.54 -12.81
N GLN A 145 -12.70 5.09 -11.74
CA GLN A 145 -11.28 5.35 -11.50
C GLN A 145 -10.36 4.83 -12.64
N PRO A 146 -10.48 3.59 -13.12
CA PRO A 146 -9.66 3.10 -14.25
C PRO A 146 -9.83 3.94 -15.51
N VAL A 147 -11.03 4.45 -15.78
CA VAL A 147 -11.29 5.31 -16.93
C VAL A 147 -10.54 6.63 -16.84
N ILE A 148 -10.52 7.25 -15.65
CA ILE A 148 -9.76 8.48 -15.38
C ILE A 148 -8.26 8.23 -15.61
N HIS A 149 -7.72 7.17 -15.02
CA HIS A 149 -6.30 6.82 -15.16
C HIS A 149 -5.89 6.48 -16.59
N ALA A 150 -6.74 5.76 -17.35
CA ALA A 150 -6.48 5.42 -18.75
C ALA A 150 -6.34 6.66 -19.64
N HIS A 151 -6.91 7.80 -19.22
CA HIS A 151 -6.81 9.09 -19.90
C HIS A 151 -5.78 10.03 -19.24
N GLY A 152 -4.85 9.49 -18.43
CA GLY A 152 -3.79 10.29 -17.81
C GLY A 152 -4.27 11.24 -16.70
N GLY A 153 -5.47 11.01 -16.17
CA GLY A 153 -5.99 11.70 -14.99
C GLY A 153 -5.56 11.02 -13.70
N VAL A 154 -5.46 11.78 -12.65
CA VAL A 154 -5.16 11.31 -11.28
C VAL A 154 -6.33 11.68 -10.39
N VAL A 155 -6.91 10.70 -9.70
CA VAL A 155 -7.96 10.95 -8.70
C VAL A 155 -7.29 11.60 -7.50
N ALA A 156 -7.70 12.84 -7.21
CA ALA A 156 -7.17 13.61 -6.09
C ALA A 156 -7.94 13.33 -4.79
N SER A 157 -9.26 13.20 -4.87
CA SER A 157 -10.10 12.92 -3.70
C SER A 157 -11.44 12.33 -4.13
N TYR A 158 -12.03 11.55 -3.23
CA TYR A 158 -13.43 11.13 -3.29
C TYR A 158 -14.25 11.99 -2.34
N LEU A 159 -15.31 12.61 -2.85
CA LEU A 159 -16.18 13.53 -2.13
C LEU A 159 -17.57 12.88 -1.93
N GLY A 160 -17.60 11.84 -1.11
CA GLY A 160 -18.78 10.98 -0.99
C GLY A 160 -18.98 10.16 -2.26
N ASP A 161 -20.03 10.44 -3.02
CA ASP A 161 -20.31 9.87 -4.35
C ASP A 161 -19.60 10.62 -5.50
N GLY A 162 -18.96 11.76 -5.18
CA GLY A 162 -18.22 12.57 -6.13
C GLY A 162 -16.76 12.18 -6.27
N ILE A 163 -16.20 12.49 -7.44
CA ILE A 163 -14.79 12.30 -7.75
C ILE A 163 -14.19 13.65 -8.13
N MET A 164 -13.10 14.03 -7.48
CA MET A 164 -12.22 15.11 -7.93
C MET A 164 -10.97 14.51 -8.57
N ALA A 165 -10.72 14.81 -9.82
CA ALA A 165 -9.56 14.34 -10.56
C ALA A 165 -8.81 15.50 -11.23
N VAL A 166 -7.52 15.31 -11.45
CA VAL A 166 -6.62 16.28 -12.06
C VAL A 166 -6.00 15.71 -13.31
N PHE A 167 -5.95 16.52 -14.35
CA PHE A 167 -5.37 16.20 -15.64
C PHE A 167 -4.25 17.19 -15.99
N PRO A 168 -2.99 16.84 -15.75
CA PRO A 168 -1.85 17.67 -16.16
C PRO A 168 -1.73 17.83 -17.69
N GLY A 169 -2.25 16.87 -18.46
CA GLY A 169 -2.23 16.82 -19.90
C GLY A 169 -3.15 17.83 -20.61
N GLY A 170 -3.94 18.59 -19.86
CA GLY A 170 -4.77 19.66 -20.41
C GLY A 170 -6.26 19.32 -20.58
N ALA A 171 -7.03 20.28 -21.11
CA ALA A 171 -8.50 20.21 -21.18
C ALA A 171 -9.01 19.13 -22.13
N ASP A 172 -8.35 18.91 -23.26
CA ASP A 172 -8.76 17.90 -24.25
C ASP A 172 -8.71 16.49 -23.69
N VAL A 173 -7.70 16.21 -22.88
CA VAL A 173 -7.52 14.91 -22.22
C VAL A 173 -8.61 14.70 -21.17
N ALA A 174 -8.87 15.72 -20.36
CA ALA A 174 -9.91 15.69 -19.35
C ALA A 174 -11.31 15.49 -19.98
N LEU A 175 -11.60 16.19 -21.08
CA LEU A 175 -12.88 16.04 -21.78
C LEU A 175 -13.07 14.63 -22.35
N ARG A 176 -12.03 14.02 -22.93
CA ARG A 176 -12.09 12.62 -23.39
C ARG A 176 -12.35 11.67 -22.22
N ALA A 177 -11.71 11.89 -21.07
CA ALA A 177 -11.98 11.11 -19.85
C ALA A 177 -13.44 11.21 -19.41
N GLY A 178 -14.01 12.41 -19.44
CA GLY A 178 -15.43 12.63 -19.09
C GLY A 178 -16.40 11.93 -20.04
N ILE A 179 -16.13 11.95 -21.35
CA ILE A 179 -16.92 11.23 -22.34
C ILE A 179 -16.84 9.71 -22.07
N ALA A 180 -15.63 9.20 -21.86
CA ALA A 180 -15.41 7.79 -21.57
C ALA A 180 -16.07 7.35 -20.25
N GLN A 181 -16.12 8.22 -19.23
CA GLN A 181 -16.88 7.95 -17.99
C GLN A 181 -18.39 7.80 -18.24
N ILE A 182 -18.98 8.65 -19.09
CA ILE A 182 -20.39 8.54 -19.46
C ILE A 182 -20.65 7.23 -20.19
N GLU A 183 -19.75 6.79 -21.07
CA GLU A 183 -19.87 5.50 -21.77
C GLU A 183 -19.74 4.31 -20.79
N ALA A 184 -18.77 4.37 -19.88
CA ALA A 184 -18.58 3.36 -18.84
C ALA A 184 -19.80 3.28 -17.89
N LEU A 185 -20.40 4.43 -17.56
CA LEU A 185 -21.59 4.49 -16.72
C LEU A 185 -22.80 3.85 -17.43
N ARG A 186 -22.93 4.02 -18.74
CA ARG A 186 -23.99 3.33 -19.49
C ARG A 186 -23.84 1.80 -19.44
N ALA A 187 -22.60 1.32 -19.54
CA ALA A 187 -22.31 -0.11 -19.39
C ALA A 187 -22.63 -0.60 -17.95
N PHE A 188 -22.22 0.19 -16.95
CA PHE A 188 -22.50 -0.10 -15.54
C PHE A 188 -24.01 -0.20 -15.26
N ASN A 189 -24.80 0.74 -15.76
CA ASN A 189 -26.27 0.72 -15.60
C ASN A 189 -26.94 -0.45 -16.33
N ALA A 190 -26.35 -0.93 -17.42
CA ALA A 190 -26.88 -2.07 -18.16
C ALA A 190 -26.66 -3.42 -17.46
N GLU A 191 -25.74 -3.51 -16.50
CA GLU A 191 -25.50 -4.71 -15.70
C GLU A 191 -26.53 -4.89 -14.59
N ASP A 192 -27.12 -3.78 -14.11
CA ASP A 192 -28.09 -3.81 -13.01
C ASP A 192 -29.17 -2.75 -13.29
N GLU A 193 -30.33 -3.20 -13.75
CA GLU A 193 -31.47 -2.32 -14.09
C GLU A 193 -32.09 -1.62 -12.88
N SER A 194 -31.67 -1.98 -11.65
CA SER A 194 -32.25 -1.40 -10.42
C SER A 194 -31.78 0.03 -10.13
N ASP A 195 -30.60 0.43 -10.66
CA ASP A 195 -30.00 1.71 -10.32
C ASP A 195 -29.50 2.46 -11.58
N ASP A 196 -30.41 3.23 -12.23
CA ASP A 196 -30.03 4.11 -13.36
C ASP A 196 -29.28 5.35 -12.83
N LEU A 197 -27.97 5.17 -12.58
CA LEU A 197 -27.11 6.28 -12.15
C LEU A 197 -26.89 7.26 -13.29
N ARG A 198 -26.90 8.54 -12.95
CA ARG A 198 -26.54 9.65 -13.84
C ARG A 198 -25.49 10.50 -13.18
N VAL A 199 -24.49 10.96 -13.94
CA VAL A 199 -23.42 11.83 -13.43
C VAL A 199 -23.47 13.20 -14.06
N GLY A 200 -23.12 14.22 -13.26
CA GLY A 200 -22.77 15.53 -13.75
C GLY A 200 -21.26 15.66 -13.72
N ILE A 201 -20.65 16.12 -14.83
CA ILE A 201 -19.21 16.31 -14.90
C ILE A 201 -18.92 17.77 -15.22
N GLY A 202 -18.11 18.41 -14.38
CA GLY A 202 -17.62 19.77 -14.57
C GLY A 202 -16.10 19.79 -14.74
N PHE A 203 -15.61 20.74 -15.54
CA PHE A 203 -14.19 20.92 -15.77
C PHE A 203 -13.79 22.37 -15.59
N HIS A 204 -12.66 22.59 -14.95
CA HIS A 204 -12.05 23.90 -14.87
C HIS A 204 -10.54 23.79 -15.06
N ARG A 205 -9.98 24.62 -15.93
CA ARG A 205 -8.54 24.66 -16.20
C ARG A 205 -7.94 25.93 -15.62
N GLY A 206 -6.83 25.79 -14.92
CA GLY A 206 -6.08 26.93 -14.39
C GLY A 206 -4.90 26.50 -13.55
N SER A 207 -4.29 27.51 -12.96
CA SER A 207 -3.19 27.33 -12.01
C SER A 207 -3.73 26.90 -10.65
N LEU A 208 -3.08 25.90 -10.07
CA LEU A 208 -3.39 25.42 -8.72
C LEU A 208 -2.11 25.00 -8.00
N MET A 209 -2.20 24.91 -6.68
CA MET A 209 -1.14 24.35 -5.83
C MET A 209 -1.48 22.91 -5.49
N LEU A 210 -0.59 21.99 -5.80
CA LEU A 210 -0.56 20.65 -5.25
C LEU A 210 0.37 20.66 -4.05
N GLY A 211 -0.06 20.18 -2.90
CA GLY A 211 0.78 20.20 -1.72
C GLY A 211 0.34 19.27 -0.62
N THR A 212 1.18 19.17 0.40
CA THR A 212 0.93 18.41 1.62
C THR A 212 0.50 19.32 2.75
N LEU A 213 -0.68 19.09 3.29
CA LEU A 213 -1.22 19.77 4.46
C LEU A 213 -1.44 18.80 5.62
N GLY A 214 -1.47 19.33 6.82
CA GLY A 214 -1.85 18.56 7.99
C GLY A 214 -1.03 18.85 9.24
N GLY A 215 -1.23 17.99 10.24
CA GLY A 215 -0.51 17.99 11.51
C GLY A 215 0.70 17.07 11.52
N ALA A 216 1.23 16.81 12.72
CA ALA A 216 2.38 15.90 12.89
C ALA A 216 2.01 14.43 12.60
N ASP A 217 0.77 14.06 12.93
CA ASP A 217 0.32 12.65 12.89
C ASP A 217 -0.57 12.35 11.67
N HIS A 218 -0.96 13.37 10.90
CA HIS A 218 -1.81 13.20 9.71
C HIS A 218 -1.43 14.22 8.64
N LEU A 219 -0.97 13.71 7.51
CA LEU A 219 -0.68 14.50 6.30
C LEU A 219 -1.65 14.07 5.20
N GLU A 220 -2.19 15.05 4.50
CA GLU A 220 -3.02 14.88 3.33
C GLU A 220 -2.37 15.57 2.13
N CYS A 221 -2.35 14.88 1.00
CA CYS A 221 -1.96 15.48 -0.26
C CYS A 221 -3.20 16.08 -0.91
N THR A 222 -3.20 17.38 -1.15
CA THR A 222 -4.40 18.11 -1.57
C THR A 222 -4.10 19.17 -2.63
N LEU A 223 -5.16 19.66 -3.24
CA LEU A 223 -5.16 20.71 -4.25
C LEU A 223 -5.79 21.98 -3.71
N ILE A 224 -5.12 23.10 -3.93
CA ILE A 224 -5.62 24.42 -3.49
C ILE A 224 -5.52 25.42 -4.63
N GLY A 225 -6.55 26.21 -4.82
CA GLY A 225 -6.59 27.29 -5.80
C GLY A 225 -8.01 27.61 -6.25
N ASP A 226 -8.19 28.75 -6.89
CA ASP A 226 -9.50 29.15 -7.41
C ASP A 226 -10.03 28.17 -8.47
N THR A 227 -9.12 27.44 -9.13
CA THR A 227 -9.44 26.37 -10.08
C THR A 227 -10.14 25.17 -9.41
N VAL A 228 -9.96 24.98 -8.11
CA VAL A 228 -10.54 23.87 -7.33
C VAL A 228 -11.81 24.31 -6.60
N ASN A 229 -11.94 25.60 -6.30
CA ASN A 229 -13.08 26.16 -5.56
C ASN A 229 -14.19 26.61 -6.54
N LEU A 230 -14.87 25.66 -7.17
CA LEU A 230 -16.00 25.93 -8.06
C LEU A 230 -17.33 25.74 -7.36
#